data_3b8d099d622672a67d5cb7da473a0d74
#
_entry.id   3b8d099d622672a67d5cb7da473a0d74
#
_cell.length_a   1.000
_cell.length_b   1.000
_cell.length_c   1.000
_cell.angle_alpha   90.00
_cell.angle_beta   90.00
_cell.angle_gamma   90.00
#
_symmetry.space_group_name_H-M   'P 1'
#
loop_
_entity.id
_entity.type
_entity.pdbx_description
1 polymer ?
#
loop_
_entity_poly.entity_id
_entity_poly.type
_entity_poly.pdbx_seq_one_letter_code
_entity_poly.pdbx_strand_id
1 'polypeptide(L)'
;PQARKLVVIAALVTIAVISRTVFYMIPFFKPMLAVVIISGIGLGWECGFIVGTASAFMSNFIFGQGPWTPWQMFAMGTVGLISGLIFSKKYNADKMKIPVCIYGFLCAVVIYGGIMDTASVLMYSNDVNTGLFTAAYISGFPVNVIHGISTIIFLALMQKGMIKKLNRVKIKYSI
;
A
#
# COMPACT_ATOMS: atom_id res chain seq x y z
N PRO A 1 -7.16 1.70 25.42
CA PRO A 1 -7.35 1.06 24.10
C PRO A 1 -6.67 1.85 22.98
N GLN A 2 -6.83 3.18 22.90
CA GLN A 2 -6.29 4.02 21.81
C GLN A 2 -4.77 4.01 21.74
N ALA A 3 -4.05 4.14 22.86
CA ALA A 3 -2.60 4.13 22.88
C ALA A 3 -2.02 2.80 22.34
N ARG A 4 -2.65 1.68 22.67
CA ARG A 4 -2.23 0.36 22.17
C ARG A 4 -2.44 0.23 20.65
N LYS A 5 -3.54 0.77 20.12
CA LYS A 5 -3.82 0.83 18.68
C LYS A 5 -2.75 1.63 17.94
N LEU A 6 -2.35 2.78 18.51
CA LEU A 6 -1.28 3.63 17.95
C LEU A 6 0.08 2.91 17.90
N VAL A 7 0.45 2.16 18.95
CA VAL A 7 1.70 1.39 18.97
C VAL A 7 1.72 0.33 17.85
N VAL A 8 0.60 -0.36 17.62
CA VAL A 8 0.51 -1.35 16.55
C VAL A 8 0.59 -0.69 15.16
N ILE A 9 -0.07 0.45 14.98
CA ILE A 9 0.02 1.25 13.75
C ILE A 9 1.47 1.69 13.51
N ALA A 10 2.15 2.25 14.52
CA ALA A 10 3.55 2.67 14.42
C ALA A 10 4.48 1.51 14.05
N ALA A 11 4.28 0.33 14.65
CA ALA A 11 5.05 -0.86 14.29
C ALA A 11 4.83 -1.28 12.83
N LEU A 12 3.60 -1.23 12.32
CA LEU A 12 3.30 -1.55 10.93
C LEU A 12 3.88 -0.53 9.95
N VAL A 13 3.82 0.76 10.29
CA VAL A 13 4.48 1.83 9.52
C VAL A 13 5.98 1.58 9.46
N THR A 14 6.61 1.26 10.58
CA THR A 14 8.04 0.94 10.65
C THR A 14 8.38 -0.25 9.76
N ILE A 15 7.62 -1.34 9.83
CA ILE A 15 7.81 -2.52 8.96
C ILE A 15 7.68 -2.13 7.49
N ALA A 16 6.69 -1.33 7.12
CA ALA A 16 6.48 -0.88 5.74
C ALA A 16 7.66 -0.03 5.25
N VAL A 17 8.15 0.91 6.05
CA VAL A 17 9.30 1.77 5.72
C VAL A 17 10.58 0.95 5.59
N ILE A 18 10.90 0.11 6.58
CA ILE A 18 12.08 -0.77 6.54
C ILE A 18 12.02 -1.69 5.33
N SER A 19 10.85 -2.26 5.02
CA SER A 19 10.69 -3.13 3.87
C SER A 19 11.01 -2.42 2.54
N ARG A 20 10.64 -1.14 2.40
CA ARG A 20 11.03 -0.32 1.24
C ARG A 20 12.54 -0.08 1.20
N THR A 21 13.18 0.14 2.35
CA THR A 21 14.61 0.41 2.45
C THR A 21 15.44 -0.83 2.11
N VAL A 22 15.07 -2.00 2.63
CA VAL A 22 15.76 -3.27 2.36
C VAL A 22 15.78 -3.62 0.88
N PHE A 23 14.67 -3.35 0.17
CA PHE A 23 14.56 -3.62 -1.26
C PHE A 23 14.90 -2.41 -2.15
N TYR A 24 15.63 -1.43 -1.61
CA TYR A 24 15.97 -0.20 -2.34
C TYR A 24 16.73 -0.45 -3.64
N MET A 25 17.65 -1.43 -3.63
CA MET A 25 18.48 -1.78 -4.78
C MET A 25 17.69 -2.41 -5.95
N ILE A 26 16.47 -2.90 -5.70
CA ILE A 26 15.62 -3.49 -6.74
C ILE A 26 14.56 -2.46 -7.13
N PRO A 27 14.63 -1.89 -8.34
CA PRO A 27 13.70 -0.86 -8.78
C PRO A 27 12.25 -1.38 -8.75
N PHE A 28 11.35 -0.61 -8.15
CA PHE A 28 9.91 -0.87 -8.09
C PHE A 28 9.47 -2.18 -7.42
N PHE A 29 10.41 -3.01 -6.98
CA PHE A 29 10.13 -4.28 -6.30
C PHE A 29 10.17 -4.07 -4.78
N LYS A 30 9.03 -3.73 -4.18
CA LYS A 30 8.95 -3.31 -2.77
C LYS A 30 7.74 -3.92 -2.05
N PRO A 31 7.90 -4.46 -0.83
CA PRO A 31 6.81 -5.08 -0.07
C PRO A 31 5.87 -4.08 0.62
N MET A 32 6.17 -2.79 0.59
CA MET A 32 5.44 -1.76 1.32
C MET A 32 3.93 -1.79 1.07
N LEU A 33 3.49 -1.90 -0.21
CA LEU A 33 2.08 -1.95 -0.55
C LEU A 33 1.39 -3.20 0.01
N ALA A 34 2.09 -4.34 0.01
CA ALA A 34 1.58 -5.57 0.62
C ALA A 34 1.35 -5.41 2.13
N VAL A 35 2.27 -4.74 2.84
CA VAL A 35 2.12 -4.45 4.28
C VAL A 35 0.91 -3.55 4.53
N VAL A 36 0.69 -2.53 3.70
CA VAL A 36 -0.48 -1.64 3.79
C VAL A 36 -1.79 -2.42 3.61
N ILE A 37 -1.87 -3.27 2.59
CA ILE A 37 -3.03 -4.14 2.34
C ILE A 37 -3.31 -5.06 3.53
N ILE A 38 -2.27 -5.74 4.03
CA ILE A 38 -2.37 -6.63 5.20
C ILE A 38 -2.85 -5.86 6.44
N SER A 39 -2.38 -4.62 6.63
CA SER A 39 -2.79 -3.76 7.75
C SER A 39 -4.28 -3.44 7.69
N GLY A 40 -4.80 -3.10 6.52
CA GLY A 40 -6.23 -2.86 6.29
C GLY A 40 -7.06 -4.10 6.56
N ILE A 41 -6.64 -5.26 6.05
CA ILE A 41 -7.33 -6.54 6.25
C ILE A 41 -7.37 -6.92 7.73
N GLY A 42 -6.24 -6.82 8.44
CA GLY A 42 -6.10 -7.27 9.83
C GLY A 42 -6.73 -6.34 10.85
N LEU A 43 -6.57 -5.03 10.69
CA LEU A 43 -6.99 -4.03 11.69
C LEU A 43 -8.21 -3.20 11.27
N GLY A 44 -8.65 -3.30 10.02
CA GLY A 44 -9.76 -2.53 9.48
C GLY A 44 -9.33 -1.31 8.67
N TRP A 45 -10.30 -0.72 7.98
CA TRP A 45 -10.09 0.32 6.98
C TRP A 45 -9.41 1.59 7.51
N GLU A 46 -9.78 2.04 8.73
CA GLU A 46 -9.15 3.21 9.36
C GLU A 46 -7.65 3.01 9.56
N CYS A 47 -7.27 1.87 10.14
CA CYS A 47 -5.87 1.54 10.38
C CYS A 47 -5.12 1.37 9.06
N GLY A 48 -5.75 0.74 8.06
CA GLY A 48 -5.17 0.59 6.72
C GLY A 48 -4.86 1.93 6.08
N PHE A 49 -5.80 2.89 6.16
CA PHE A 49 -5.60 4.24 5.66
C PHE A 49 -4.44 4.95 6.35
N ILE A 50 -4.42 4.93 7.68
CA ILE A 50 -3.37 5.59 8.47
C ILE A 50 -2.00 4.96 8.21
N VAL A 51 -1.91 3.62 8.20
CA VAL A 51 -0.65 2.92 7.90
C VAL A 51 -0.16 3.27 6.50
N GLY A 52 -1.02 3.26 5.49
CA GLY A 52 -0.66 3.61 4.12
C GLY A 52 -0.15 5.05 4.00
N THR A 53 -0.91 6.00 4.52
CA THR A 53 -0.56 7.43 4.49
C THR A 53 0.74 7.72 5.25
N ALA A 54 0.83 7.24 6.49
CA ALA A 54 2.01 7.46 7.33
C ALA A 54 3.27 6.78 6.78
N SER A 55 3.14 5.56 6.21
CA SER A 55 4.27 4.86 5.61
C SER A 55 4.82 5.59 4.39
N ALA A 56 3.95 6.13 3.51
CA ALA A 56 4.38 6.94 2.38
C ALA A 56 5.13 8.19 2.85
N PHE A 57 4.56 8.93 3.80
CA PHE A 57 5.16 10.12 4.37
C PHE A 57 6.52 9.84 5.01
N MET A 58 6.57 8.89 5.95
CA MET A 58 7.79 8.55 6.69
C MET A 58 8.89 8.00 5.79
N SER A 59 8.56 7.17 4.80
CA SER A 59 9.56 6.63 3.89
C SER A 59 10.21 7.72 3.03
N ASN A 60 9.49 8.79 2.70
CA ASN A 60 10.01 9.88 1.89
C ASN A 60 11.02 10.77 2.64
N PHE A 61 11.12 10.70 3.98
CA PHE A 61 12.26 11.28 4.68
C PHE A 61 13.59 10.59 4.33
N ILE A 62 13.53 9.29 3.98
CA ILE A 62 14.72 8.52 3.57
C ILE A 62 14.98 8.66 2.07
N PHE A 63 13.91 8.65 1.25
CA PHE A 63 14.01 8.59 -0.22
C PHE A 63 13.82 9.94 -0.92
N GLY A 64 13.58 10.99 -0.18
CA GLY A 64 13.33 12.34 -0.66
C GLY A 64 11.87 12.74 -0.61
N GLN A 65 11.63 13.91 -0.02
CA GLN A 65 10.32 14.58 -0.01
C GLN A 65 10.16 15.42 -1.28
N GLY A 66 8.94 15.54 -1.77
CA GLY A 66 8.64 16.35 -2.94
C GLY A 66 7.15 16.54 -3.14
N PRO A 67 6.73 17.23 -4.22
CA PRO A 67 5.32 17.47 -4.53
C PRO A 67 4.52 16.18 -4.76
N TRP A 68 5.20 15.07 -5.05
CA TRP A 68 4.60 13.74 -5.15
C TRP A 68 4.18 13.13 -3.81
N THR A 69 4.73 13.61 -2.69
CA THR A 69 4.47 13.00 -1.36
C THR A 69 2.99 12.99 -0.99
N PRO A 70 2.21 14.08 -1.11
CA PRO A 70 0.78 14.05 -0.82
C PRO A 70 0.01 13.04 -1.68
N TRP A 71 0.36 12.92 -2.95
CA TRP A 71 -0.25 11.95 -3.87
C TRP A 71 0.04 10.51 -3.48
N GLN A 72 1.31 10.22 -3.08
CA GLN A 72 1.67 8.91 -2.57
C GLN A 72 0.93 8.57 -1.27
N MET A 73 0.82 9.53 -0.36
CA MET A 73 0.07 9.38 0.88
C MET A 73 -1.40 9.04 0.60
N PHE A 74 -2.02 9.77 -0.31
CA PHE A 74 -3.40 9.52 -0.71
C PHE A 74 -3.55 8.15 -1.40
N ALA A 75 -2.69 7.81 -2.34
CA ALA A 75 -2.74 6.55 -3.06
C ALA A 75 -2.56 5.34 -2.11
N MET A 76 -1.54 5.36 -1.25
CA MET A 76 -1.29 4.30 -0.27
C MET A 76 -2.40 4.20 0.78
N GLY A 77 -2.88 5.34 1.27
CA GLY A 77 -4.00 5.39 2.20
C GLY A 77 -5.28 4.80 1.61
N THR A 78 -5.60 5.16 0.37
CA THR A 78 -6.76 4.63 -0.35
C THR A 78 -6.67 3.12 -0.54
N VAL A 79 -5.51 2.57 -0.90
CA VAL A 79 -5.31 1.12 -0.99
C VAL A 79 -5.56 0.43 0.35
N GLY A 80 -5.02 0.97 1.45
CA GLY A 80 -5.22 0.43 2.79
C GLY A 80 -6.68 0.50 3.24
N LEU A 81 -7.37 1.60 2.95
CA LEU A 81 -8.78 1.80 3.23
C LEU A 81 -9.65 0.77 2.52
N ILE A 82 -9.52 0.66 1.20
CA ILE A 82 -10.33 -0.25 0.38
C ILE A 82 -10.06 -1.71 0.78
N SER A 83 -8.80 -2.07 1.07
CA SER A 83 -8.44 -3.40 1.57
C SER A 83 -9.20 -3.76 2.84
N GLY A 84 -9.29 -2.83 3.77
CA GLY A 84 -10.02 -3.01 5.02
C GLY A 84 -11.52 -3.10 4.83
N LEU A 85 -12.10 -2.28 3.95
CA LEU A 85 -13.54 -2.31 3.64
C LEU A 85 -13.97 -3.64 3.02
N ILE A 86 -13.19 -4.17 2.08
CA ILE A 86 -13.56 -5.37 1.34
C ILE A 86 -13.31 -6.64 2.16
N PHE A 87 -12.15 -6.75 2.82
CA PHE A 87 -11.67 -8.02 3.34
C PHE A 87 -11.71 -8.14 4.87
N SER A 88 -11.70 -7.04 5.65
CA SER A 88 -11.49 -7.14 7.10
C SER A 88 -12.51 -8.01 7.85
N LYS A 89 -13.76 -8.04 7.39
CA LYS A 89 -14.85 -8.84 7.99
C LYS A 89 -14.96 -10.26 7.41
N LYS A 90 -14.42 -10.50 6.21
CA LYS A 90 -14.64 -11.73 5.43
C LYS A 90 -13.37 -12.56 5.26
N TYR A 91 -12.23 -12.08 5.73
CA TYR A 91 -10.96 -12.74 5.47
C TYR A 91 -10.88 -14.14 6.06
N ASN A 92 -10.67 -15.11 5.19
CA ASN A 92 -10.34 -16.50 5.53
C ASN A 92 -9.03 -16.87 4.83
N ALA A 93 -8.02 -17.22 5.62
CA ALA A 93 -6.66 -17.45 5.14
C ALA A 93 -6.55 -18.57 4.08
N ASP A 94 -7.42 -19.57 4.13
CA ASP A 94 -7.36 -20.71 3.22
C ASP A 94 -8.11 -20.44 1.90
N LYS A 95 -9.15 -19.61 1.93
CA LYS A 95 -9.99 -19.29 0.75
C LYS A 95 -9.61 -17.97 0.07
N MET A 96 -9.01 -17.05 0.81
CA MET A 96 -8.80 -15.66 0.36
C MET A 96 -7.37 -15.38 -0.12
N LYS A 97 -6.47 -16.36 -0.14
CA LYS A 97 -5.08 -16.15 -0.54
C LYS A 97 -4.98 -15.61 -1.97
N ILE A 98 -5.60 -16.25 -2.92
CA ILE A 98 -5.59 -15.86 -4.35
C ILE A 98 -6.35 -14.56 -4.57
N PRO A 99 -7.61 -14.40 -4.10
CA PRO A 99 -8.34 -13.14 -4.26
C PRO A 99 -7.59 -11.91 -3.74
N VAL A 100 -6.91 -12.02 -2.59
CA VAL A 100 -6.13 -10.91 -2.04
C VAL A 100 -4.89 -10.60 -2.90
N CYS A 101 -4.24 -11.61 -3.50
CA CYS A 101 -3.12 -11.39 -4.42
C CYS A 101 -3.57 -10.69 -5.70
N ILE A 102 -4.69 -11.11 -6.29
CA ILE A 102 -5.28 -10.47 -7.48
C ILE A 102 -5.66 -9.01 -7.15
N TYR A 103 -6.32 -8.81 -6.02
CA TYR A 103 -6.66 -7.48 -5.54
C TYR A 103 -5.41 -6.61 -5.35
N GLY A 104 -4.34 -7.15 -4.76
CA GLY A 104 -3.08 -6.43 -4.56
C GLY A 104 -2.43 -5.99 -5.88
N PHE A 105 -2.48 -6.84 -6.91
CA PHE A 105 -2.03 -6.48 -8.25
C PHE A 105 -2.87 -5.34 -8.85
N LEU A 106 -4.18 -5.46 -8.78
CA LEU A 106 -5.10 -4.42 -9.28
C LEU A 106 -4.91 -3.10 -8.53
N CYS A 107 -4.70 -3.14 -7.22
CA CYS A 107 -4.39 -1.94 -6.43
C CYS A 107 -3.10 -1.27 -6.87
N ALA A 108 -2.05 -2.04 -7.14
CA ALA A 108 -0.78 -1.48 -7.60
C ALA A 108 -0.90 -0.83 -8.98
N VAL A 109 -1.57 -1.49 -9.92
CA VAL A 109 -1.67 -1.02 -11.30
C VAL A 109 -2.72 0.07 -11.46
N VAL A 110 -3.93 -0.13 -10.91
CA VAL A 110 -5.07 0.77 -11.16
C VAL A 110 -5.13 1.90 -10.14
N ILE A 111 -5.08 1.59 -8.85
CA ILE A 111 -5.27 2.61 -7.80
C ILE A 111 -3.99 3.40 -7.61
N TYR A 112 -2.91 2.74 -7.21
CA TYR A 112 -1.64 3.41 -6.94
C TYR A 112 -1.03 3.98 -8.23
N GLY A 113 -0.89 3.16 -9.26
CA GLY A 113 -0.37 3.57 -10.56
C GLY A 113 -1.21 4.67 -11.19
N GLY A 114 -2.53 4.48 -11.26
CA GLY A 114 -3.44 5.49 -11.81
C GLY A 114 -3.36 6.85 -11.12
N ILE A 115 -3.31 6.86 -9.78
CA ILE A 115 -3.16 8.11 -9.02
C ILE A 115 -1.79 8.73 -9.28
N MET A 116 -0.70 7.96 -9.26
CA MET A 116 0.66 8.48 -9.44
C MET A 116 0.93 8.94 -10.87
N ASP A 117 0.42 8.23 -11.88
CA ASP A 117 0.56 8.62 -13.28
C ASP A 117 -0.23 9.92 -13.56
N THR A 118 -1.46 10.03 -13.02
CA THR A 118 -2.24 11.26 -13.06
C THR A 118 -1.51 12.42 -12.37
N ALA A 119 -0.99 12.17 -11.17
CA ALA A 119 -0.25 13.16 -10.39
C ALA A 119 0.99 13.67 -11.14
N SER A 120 1.70 12.80 -11.86
CA SER A 120 2.87 13.19 -12.63
C SER A 120 2.54 14.23 -13.72
N VAL A 121 1.42 14.07 -14.42
CA VAL A 121 0.96 15.06 -15.41
C VAL A 121 0.60 16.37 -14.73
N LEU A 122 -0.16 16.33 -13.65
CA LEU A 122 -0.62 17.53 -12.93
C LEU A 122 0.52 18.32 -12.27
N MET A 123 1.59 17.63 -11.83
CA MET A 123 2.72 18.29 -11.16
C MET A 123 3.75 18.86 -12.10
N TYR A 124 3.94 18.26 -13.27
CA TYR A 124 5.09 18.57 -14.13
C TYR A 124 4.71 19.14 -15.51
N SER A 125 3.43 19.27 -15.83
CA SER A 125 2.96 19.81 -17.12
C SER A 125 2.27 21.14 -16.94
N ASN A 126 2.66 22.13 -17.75
CA ASN A 126 2.00 23.44 -17.79
C ASN A 126 0.69 23.41 -18.60
N ASP A 127 0.66 22.59 -19.67
CA ASP A 127 -0.50 22.43 -20.54
C ASP A 127 -1.05 21.01 -20.40
N VAL A 128 -2.09 20.87 -19.59
CA VAL A 128 -2.73 19.56 -19.33
C VAL A 128 -3.63 19.20 -20.51
N ASN A 129 -3.29 18.11 -21.21
CA ASN A 129 -4.09 17.59 -22.32
C ASN A 129 -4.19 16.05 -22.28
N THR A 130 -5.13 15.49 -23.03
CA THR A 130 -5.37 14.04 -23.09
C THR A 130 -4.18 13.24 -23.58
N GLY A 131 -3.35 13.79 -24.47
CA GLY A 131 -2.15 13.16 -24.97
C GLY A 131 -1.10 12.94 -23.87
N LEU A 132 -0.92 13.89 -22.96
CA LEU A 132 0.00 13.77 -21.83
C LEU A 132 -0.45 12.70 -20.83
N PHE A 133 -1.73 12.60 -20.54
CA PHE A 133 -2.25 11.52 -19.71
C PHE A 133 -2.01 10.16 -20.36
N THR A 134 -2.33 10.02 -21.64
CA THR A 134 -2.08 8.76 -22.37
C THR A 134 -0.61 8.39 -22.36
N ALA A 135 0.29 9.34 -22.59
CA ALA A 135 1.74 9.11 -22.53
C ALA A 135 2.21 8.70 -21.13
N ALA A 136 1.71 9.36 -20.07
CA ALA A 136 2.02 9.03 -18.68
C ALA A 136 1.58 7.60 -18.32
N TYR A 137 0.36 7.22 -18.65
CA TYR A 137 -0.15 5.87 -18.40
C TYR A 137 0.60 4.79 -19.18
N ILE A 138 0.94 5.03 -20.45
CA ILE A 138 1.72 4.07 -21.27
C ILE A 138 3.12 3.91 -20.70
N SER A 139 3.80 5.00 -20.35
CA SER A 139 5.16 4.94 -19.79
C SER A 139 5.21 4.40 -18.36
N GLY A 140 4.17 4.67 -17.55
CA GLY A 140 4.04 4.17 -16.18
C GLY A 140 3.63 2.69 -16.10
N PHE A 141 2.95 2.17 -17.13
CA PHE A 141 2.40 0.81 -17.11
C PHE A 141 3.42 -0.29 -16.77
N PRO A 142 4.61 -0.36 -17.40
CA PRO A 142 5.61 -1.39 -17.05
C PRO A 142 6.04 -1.31 -15.58
N VAL A 143 6.22 -0.10 -15.06
CA VAL A 143 6.59 0.15 -13.65
C VAL A 143 5.47 -0.33 -12.72
N ASN A 144 4.23 0.00 -13.03
CA ASN A 144 3.06 -0.38 -12.26
C ASN A 144 2.87 -1.91 -12.25
N VAL A 145 3.16 -2.59 -13.37
CA VAL A 145 3.12 -4.07 -13.48
C VAL A 145 4.20 -4.70 -12.59
N ILE A 146 5.44 -4.20 -12.60
CA ILE A 146 6.51 -4.70 -11.73
C ILE A 146 6.11 -4.53 -10.26
N HIS A 147 5.55 -3.37 -9.90
CA HIS A 147 5.03 -3.11 -8.55
C HIS A 147 3.89 -4.07 -8.19
N GLY A 148 3.00 -4.37 -9.13
CA GLY A 148 1.91 -5.34 -8.96
C GLY A 148 2.43 -6.76 -8.72
N ILE A 149 3.41 -7.22 -9.51
CA ILE A 149 4.05 -8.53 -9.35
C ILE A 149 4.74 -8.62 -7.98
N SER A 150 5.49 -7.59 -7.59
CA SER A 150 6.10 -7.49 -6.27
C SER A 150 5.03 -7.64 -5.17
N THR A 151 3.93 -6.94 -5.30
CA THR A 151 2.83 -6.98 -4.33
C THR A 151 2.22 -8.39 -4.23
N ILE A 152 2.01 -9.09 -5.34
CA ILE A 152 1.55 -10.50 -5.35
C ILE A 152 2.51 -11.37 -4.55
N ILE A 153 3.81 -11.31 -4.84
CA ILE A 153 4.83 -12.15 -4.21
C ILE A 153 4.82 -11.94 -2.70
N PHE A 154 4.87 -10.70 -2.24
CA PHE A 154 4.89 -10.42 -0.80
C PHE A 154 3.57 -10.73 -0.11
N LEU A 155 2.43 -10.51 -0.75
CA LEU A 155 1.15 -10.97 -0.22
C LEU A 155 1.10 -12.49 -0.11
N ALA A 156 1.51 -13.22 -1.14
CA ALA A 156 1.52 -14.68 -1.13
C ALA A 156 2.37 -15.26 0.01
N LEU A 157 3.48 -14.59 0.36
CA LEU A 157 4.39 -15.02 1.42
C LEU A 157 3.93 -14.59 2.82
N MET A 158 3.42 -13.35 2.96
CA MET A 158 3.28 -12.71 4.27
C MET A 158 1.84 -12.66 4.80
N GLN A 159 0.81 -12.63 3.92
CA GLN A 159 -0.55 -12.33 4.35
C GLN A 159 -1.08 -13.27 5.45
N LYS A 160 -0.96 -14.59 5.29
CA LYS A 160 -1.48 -15.58 6.25
C LYS A 160 -0.86 -15.40 7.65
N GLY A 161 0.47 -15.29 7.70
CA GLY A 161 1.22 -15.14 8.95
C GLY A 161 0.97 -13.81 9.65
N MET A 162 1.02 -12.72 8.91
CA MET A 162 0.83 -11.39 9.47
C MET A 162 -0.61 -11.14 9.92
N ILE A 163 -1.61 -11.49 9.11
CA ILE A 163 -3.02 -11.30 9.49
C ILE A 163 -3.37 -12.13 10.71
N LYS A 164 -2.86 -13.38 10.81
CA LYS A 164 -3.05 -14.19 12.02
C LYS A 164 -2.45 -13.54 13.27
N LYS A 165 -1.26 -12.94 13.16
CA LYS A 165 -0.63 -12.19 14.26
C LYS A 165 -1.43 -10.94 14.61
N LEU A 166 -1.87 -10.15 13.62
CA LEU A 166 -2.68 -8.95 13.84
C LEU A 166 -4.02 -9.28 14.51
N ASN A 167 -4.70 -10.34 14.10
CA ASN A 167 -5.92 -10.79 14.74
C ASN A 167 -5.70 -11.19 16.22
N ARG A 168 -4.59 -11.85 16.54
CA ARG A 168 -4.24 -12.17 17.94
C ARG A 168 -3.99 -10.89 18.75
N VAL A 169 -3.28 -9.93 18.19
CA VAL A 169 -3.01 -8.63 18.83
C VAL A 169 -4.33 -7.88 19.06
N LYS A 170 -5.21 -7.87 18.05
CA LYS A 170 -6.54 -7.25 18.12
C LYS A 170 -7.36 -7.82 19.28
N ILE A 171 -7.43 -9.15 19.40
CA ILE A 171 -8.16 -9.83 20.48
C ILE A 171 -7.49 -9.57 21.84
N LYS A 172 -6.17 -9.74 21.93
CA LYS A 172 -5.42 -9.61 23.19
C LYS A 172 -5.51 -8.21 23.81
N TYR A 173 -5.53 -7.19 22.97
CA TYR A 173 -5.49 -5.79 23.41
C TYR A 173 -6.82 -5.04 23.23
N SER A 174 -7.85 -5.72 22.75
CA SER A 174 -9.21 -5.16 22.51
C SER A 174 -9.17 -3.89 21.66
N ILE A 175 -8.48 -3.96 20.52
CA ILE A 175 -8.29 -2.83 19.57
C ILE A 175 -8.98 -3.11 18.23
#